data_cb92d8a4438f80159973014789a28b28
#
_entry.id   cb92d8a4438f80159973014789a28b28
#
_cell.length_a   1.000
_cell.length_b   1.000
_cell.length_c   1.000
_cell.angle_alpha   90.00
_cell.angle_beta   90.00
_cell.angle_gamma   90.00
#
_symmetry.space_group_name_H-M   'P 1'
#
loop_
_entity.id
_entity.type
_entity.pdbx_description
1 polymer ?
#
loop_
_entity_poly.entity_id
_entity_poly.type
_entity_poly.pdbx_seq_one_letter_code
_entity_poly.pdbx_strand_id
1 'polypeptide(L)'
;MLKILIVNNAEPGIKDFTKPVEKIIADAGADSFCIEYHECISFNFNEFDGIILSGSPQGNDIVEHHSRYFNWIKTFKKPVLGICAGHHIIGFLFGSQILRSVEPESGDFEIETVKQDLILQGLSTNFRVKQMHNDSITLPEKFELLATSKTCKVQLMKHNHYPLYSSQFHPEFYNIRLIQNFTRLCNNKPNA
;
A
#
# COMPACT_ATOMS: atom_id res chain seq x y z
N MET A 1 16.21 -7.91 -14.56
CA MET A 1 15.96 -6.64 -13.86
C MET A 1 14.76 -6.84 -12.96
N LEU A 2 14.72 -6.21 -11.78
CA LEU A 2 13.59 -6.30 -10.84
C LEU A 2 12.35 -5.66 -11.49
N LYS A 3 11.20 -6.36 -11.44
CA LYS A 3 9.95 -5.92 -12.07
C LYS A 3 8.87 -5.69 -11.01
N ILE A 4 8.36 -4.49 -10.93
CA ILE A 4 7.28 -4.12 -10.01
C ILE A 4 6.02 -3.83 -10.80
N LEU A 5 4.92 -4.50 -10.45
CA LEU A 5 3.60 -4.17 -10.99
C LEU A 5 2.96 -3.07 -10.15
N ILE A 6 2.40 -2.07 -10.81
CA ILE A 6 1.55 -1.07 -10.18
C ILE A 6 0.11 -1.32 -10.66
N VAL A 7 -0.80 -1.47 -9.72
CA VAL A 7 -2.23 -1.56 -10.02
C VAL A 7 -2.87 -0.20 -9.75
N ASN A 8 -3.37 0.44 -10.78
CA ASN A 8 -4.07 1.72 -10.67
C ASN A 8 -5.48 1.51 -10.11
N ASN A 9 -5.74 2.02 -8.92
CA ASN A 9 -7.05 1.97 -8.26
C ASN A 9 -7.94 3.18 -8.58
N ALA A 10 -7.45 4.16 -9.33
CA ALA A 10 -8.25 5.28 -9.82
C ALA A 10 -9.08 4.87 -11.04
N GLU A 11 -9.93 5.79 -11.53
CA GLU A 11 -10.59 5.60 -12.82
C GLU A 11 -9.55 5.41 -13.93
N PRO A 12 -9.87 4.57 -14.93
CA PRO A 12 -8.95 4.30 -16.02
C PRO A 12 -8.44 5.60 -16.69
N GLY A 13 -7.12 5.68 -16.83
CA GLY A 13 -6.45 6.84 -17.41
C GLY A 13 -6.03 7.93 -16.41
N ILE A 14 -6.53 7.93 -15.17
CA ILE A 14 -6.05 8.85 -14.12
C ILE A 14 -4.77 8.27 -13.51
N LYS A 15 -3.66 8.99 -13.67
CA LYS A 15 -2.32 8.51 -13.27
C LYS A 15 -1.68 9.30 -12.11
N ASP A 16 -2.45 10.13 -11.41
CA ASP A 16 -1.92 11.05 -10.39
C ASP A 16 -1.24 10.32 -9.22
N PHE A 17 -1.72 9.11 -8.88
CA PHE A 17 -1.16 8.29 -7.81
C PHE A 17 -0.18 7.21 -8.30
N THR A 18 -0.11 6.92 -9.60
CA THR A 18 0.82 5.92 -10.14
C THR A 18 2.13 6.54 -10.62
N LYS A 19 2.08 7.70 -11.32
CA LYS A 19 3.29 8.36 -11.85
C LYS A 19 4.36 8.66 -10.81
N PRO A 20 4.05 9.21 -9.62
CA PRO A 20 5.08 9.39 -8.59
C PRO A 20 5.70 8.07 -8.13
N VAL A 21 4.90 7.00 -8.01
CA VAL A 21 5.36 5.66 -7.64
C VAL A 21 6.28 5.08 -8.72
N GLU A 22 5.89 5.19 -10.01
CA GLU A 22 6.70 4.77 -11.16
C GLU A 22 8.09 5.42 -11.13
N LYS A 23 8.12 6.73 -10.89
CA LYS A 23 9.38 7.48 -10.78
C LYS A 23 10.27 6.98 -9.65
N ILE A 24 9.69 6.75 -8.45
CA ILE A 24 10.45 6.28 -7.29
C ILE A 24 11.03 4.88 -7.54
N ILE A 25 10.29 3.99 -8.19
CA ILE A 25 10.74 2.65 -8.56
C ILE A 25 11.90 2.73 -9.57
N ALA A 26 11.77 3.57 -10.60
CA ALA A 26 12.83 3.79 -11.59
C ALA A 26 14.11 4.36 -10.94
N ASP A 27 13.97 5.35 -10.05
CA ASP A 27 15.08 5.93 -9.28
C ASP A 27 15.75 4.88 -8.34
N ALA A 28 15.01 3.83 -7.95
CA ALA A 28 15.53 2.68 -7.19
C ALA A 28 16.16 1.58 -8.06
N GLY A 29 16.22 1.76 -9.38
CA GLY A 29 16.85 0.83 -10.33
C GLY A 29 16.02 -0.39 -10.70
N ALA A 30 14.68 -0.28 -10.64
CA ALA A 30 13.74 -1.34 -11.03
C ALA A 30 12.83 -0.88 -12.19
N ASP A 31 12.31 -1.84 -12.94
CA ASP A 31 11.28 -1.60 -13.95
C ASP A 31 9.91 -1.60 -13.30
N SER A 32 9.01 -0.73 -13.76
CA SER A 32 7.60 -0.74 -13.37
C SER A 32 6.68 -0.93 -14.56
N PHE A 33 5.57 -1.62 -14.32
CA PHE A 33 4.46 -1.82 -15.25
C PHE A 33 3.18 -1.39 -14.57
N CYS A 34 2.29 -0.70 -15.26
CA CYS A 34 1.03 -0.24 -14.70
C CYS A 34 -0.14 -0.86 -15.44
N ILE A 35 -1.07 -1.46 -14.68
CA ILE A 35 -2.36 -1.95 -15.18
C ILE A 35 -3.50 -1.27 -14.43
N GLU A 36 -4.70 -1.30 -15.00
CA GLU A 36 -5.90 -0.83 -14.33
C GLU A 36 -6.46 -1.92 -13.41
N TYR A 37 -7.12 -1.56 -12.31
CA TYR A 37 -7.62 -2.48 -11.29
C TYR A 37 -8.52 -3.61 -11.85
N HIS A 38 -9.32 -3.31 -12.88
CA HIS A 38 -10.24 -4.30 -13.46
C HIS A 38 -9.55 -5.38 -14.30
N GLU A 39 -8.32 -5.14 -14.76
CA GLU A 39 -7.52 -6.13 -15.49
C GLU A 39 -7.03 -7.26 -14.57
N CYS A 40 -7.04 -7.04 -13.24
CA CYS A 40 -6.57 -8.03 -12.25
C CYS A 40 -7.31 -9.39 -12.28
N ILE A 41 -8.53 -9.46 -12.84
CA ILE A 41 -9.31 -10.72 -12.91
C ILE A 41 -8.58 -11.82 -13.68
N SER A 42 -7.89 -11.47 -14.76
CA SER A 42 -7.25 -12.43 -15.67
C SER A 42 -5.75 -12.24 -15.82
N PHE A 43 -5.16 -11.38 -14.97
CA PHE A 43 -3.77 -11.01 -15.09
C PHE A 43 -2.83 -12.08 -14.51
N ASN A 44 -1.69 -12.32 -15.16
CA ASN A 44 -0.65 -13.19 -14.66
C ASN A 44 0.38 -12.41 -13.82
N PHE A 45 0.27 -12.50 -12.51
CA PHE A 45 1.16 -11.81 -11.57
C PHE A 45 2.53 -12.46 -11.40
N ASN A 46 2.75 -13.68 -11.92
CA ASN A 46 3.96 -14.47 -11.64
C ASN A 46 5.26 -13.86 -12.19
N GLU A 47 5.17 -13.01 -13.22
CA GLU A 47 6.32 -12.35 -13.83
C GLU A 47 6.90 -11.21 -13.01
N PHE A 48 6.17 -10.75 -11.99
CA PHE A 48 6.57 -9.60 -11.17
C PHE A 48 7.19 -10.06 -9.86
N ASP A 49 8.16 -9.29 -9.37
CA ASP A 49 8.85 -9.53 -8.11
C ASP A 49 8.12 -8.89 -6.92
N GLY A 50 7.26 -7.90 -7.17
CA GLY A 50 6.40 -7.25 -6.19
C GLY A 50 5.27 -6.47 -6.84
N ILE A 51 4.26 -6.09 -6.05
CA ILE A 51 3.06 -5.40 -6.53
C ILE A 51 2.75 -4.22 -5.61
N ILE A 52 2.43 -3.06 -6.20
CA ILE A 52 1.95 -1.88 -5.48
C ILE A 52 0.51 -1.59 -5.92
N LEU A 53 -0.42 -1.49 -4.97
CA LEU A 53 -1.78 -1.02 -5.19
C LEU A 53 -1.80 0.48 -4.88
N SER A 54 -2.14 1.32 -5.85
CA SER A 54 -2.10 2.77 -5.69
C SER A 54 -3.22 3.32 -4.80
N GLY A 55 -3.09 4.59 -4.43
CA GLY A 55 -4.22 5.39 -3.98
C GLY A 55 -5.26 5.61 -5.06
N SER A 56 -6.37 6.25 -4.70
CA SER A 56 -7.44 6.63 -5.61
C SER A 56 -8.15 7.88 -5.12
N PRO A 57 -8.57 8.78 -6.00
CA PRO A 57 -9.39 9.94 -5.65
C PRO A 57 -10.88 9.61 -5.46
N GLN A 58 -11.32 8.39 -5.76
CA GLN A 58 -12.74 7.99 -5.83
C GLN A 58 -13.45 7.85 -4.48
N GLY A 59 -12.77 8.14 -3.35
CA GLY A 59 -13.44 8.20 -2.04
C GLY A 59 -13.91 6.84 -1.50
N ASN A 60 -14.99 6.85 -0.73
CA ASN A 60 -15.34 5.84 0.26
C ASN A 60 -15.86 4.50 -0.29
N ASP A 61 -16.41 4.48 -1.50
CA ASP A 61 -17.08 3.27 -2.03
C ASP A 61 -16.13 2.37 -2.83
N ILE A 62 -14.87 2.78 -2.95
CA ILE A 62 -13.87 2.07 -3.74
C ILE A 62 -13.68 0.63 -3.27
N VAL A 63 -13.75 0.38 -1.97
CA VAL A 63 -13.52 -0.95 -1.39
C VAL A 63 -14.57 -1.94 -1.85
N GLU A 64 -15.85 -1.57 -1.77
CA GLU A 64 -16.98 -2.43 -2.16
C GLU A 64 -16.96 -2.71 -3.66
N HIS A 65 -16.65 -1.69 -4.45
CA HIS A 65 -16.55 -1.83 -5.90
C HIS A 65 -15.33 -2.65 -6.34
N HIS A 66 -14.15 -2.41 -5.73
CA HIS A 66 -12.88 -2.96 -6.21
C HIS A 66 -12.51 -4.31 -5.60
N SER A 67 -12.99 -4.65 -4.38
CA SER A 67 -12.54 -5.83 -3.64
C SER A 67 -12.62 -7.13 -4.44
N ARG A 68 -13.63 -7.28 -5.31
CA ARG A 68 -13.81 -8.45 -6.19
C ARG A 68 -12.64 -8.72 -7.15
N TYR A 69 -11.87 -7.70 -7.49
CA TYR A 69 -10.72 -7.80 -8.41
C TYR A 69 -9.44 -8.24 -7.70
N PHE A 70 -9.42 -8.27 -6.36
CA PHE A 70 -8.20 -8.40 -5.57
C PHE A 70 -8.12 -9.68 -4.72
N ASN A 71 -9.02 -10.65 -4.90
CA ASN A 71 -9.00 -11.91 -4.13
C ASN A 71 -7.67 -12.69 -4.28
N TRP A 72 -6.94 -12.50 -5.37
CA TRP A 72 -5.63 -13.08 -5.61
C TRP A 72 -4.60 -12.73 -4.54
N ILE A 73 -4.72 -11.59 -3.85
CA ILE A 73 -3.80 -11.15 -2.78
C ILE A 73 -3.73 -12.18 -1.65
N LYS A 74 -4.83 -12.88 -1.36
CA LYS A 74 -4.89 -13.89 -0.29
C LYS A 74 -3.96 -15.07 -0.53
N THR A 75 -3.61 -15.35 -1.77
CA THR A 75 -2.76 -16.48 -2.16
C THR A 75 -1.40 -16.08 -2.72
N PHE A 76 -1.21 -14.81 -3.05
CA PHE A 76 0.04 -14.28 -3.58
C PHE A 76 1.10 -14.19 -2.49
N LYS A 77 2.31 -14.72 -2.75
CA LYS A 77 3.36 -14.88 -1.73
C LYS A 77 4.52 -13.90 -1.86
N LYS A 78 4.60 -13.18 -2.97
CA LYS A 78 5.62 -12.15 -3.16
C LYS A 78 5.18 -10.83 -2.50
N PRO A 79 6.10 -9.86 -2.33
CA PRO A 79 5.77 -8.59 -1.69
C PRO A 79 4.60 -7.84 -2.33
N VAL A 80 3.70 -7.32 -1.51
CA VAL A 80 2.61 -6.42 -1.90
C VAL A 80 2.59 -5.22 -0.97
N LEU A 81 2.41 -4.02 -1.52
CA LEU A 81 2.20 -2.76 -0.79
C LEU A 81 0.90 -2.10 -1.24
N GLY A 82 -0.04 -1.89 -0.34
CA GLY A 82 -1.24 -1.08 -0.60
C GLY A 82 -1.06 0.35 -0.07
N ILE A 83 -1.44 1.35 -0.86
CA ILE A 83 -1.37 2.77 -0.50
C ILE A 83 -2.80 3.33 -0.47
N CYS A 84 -3.23 3.95 0.63
CA CYS A 84 -4.52 4.59 0.83
C CYS A 84 -5.69 3.70 0.38
N ALA A 85 -6.22 3.85 -0.83
CA ALA A 85 -7.25 2.94 -1.38
C ALA A 85 -6.79 1.47 -1.34
N GLY A 86 -5.54 1.19 -1.71
CA GLY A 86 -4.94 -0.14 -1.62
C GLY A 86 -4.85 -0.66 -0.17
N HIS A 87 -4.65 0.22 0.80
CA HIS A 87 -4.69 -0.12 2.23
C HIS A 87 -6.09 -0.57 2.67
N HIS A 88 -7.12 0.16 2.27
CA HIS A 88 -8.50 -0.20 2.57
C HIS A 88 -8.92 -1.52 1.91
N ILE A 89 -8.54 -1.74 0.64
CA ILE A 89 -8.79 -2.99 -0.09
C ILE A 89 -8.15 -4.18 0.64
N ILE A 90 -6.86 -4.07 0.99
CA ILE A 90 -6.16 -5.13 1.73
C ILE A 90 -6.83 -5.37 3.08
N GLY A 91 -7.08 -4.32 3.86
CA GLY A 91 -7.74 -4.46 5.15
C GLY A 91 -9.09 -5.18 5.04
N PHE A 92 -9.94 -4.75 4.13
CA PHE A 92 -11.26 -5.35 3.89
C PHE A 92 -11.16 -6.84 3.51
N LEU A 93 -10.27 -7.20 2.60
CA LEU A 93 -10.04 -8.60 2.19
C LEU A 93 -9.64 -9.51 3.34
N PHE A 94 -9.01 -8.97 4.38
CA PHE A 94 -8.56 -9.70 5.56
C PHE A 94 -9.43 -9.45 6.81
N GLY A 95 -10.62 -8.87 6.64
CA GLY A 95 -11.65 -8.77 7.67
C GLY A 95 -11.65 -7.49 8.49
N SER A 96 -10.97 -6.43 8.05
CA SER A 96 -11.11 -5.11 8.66
C SER A 96 -12.54 -4.57 8.49
N GLN A 97 -13.00 -3.85 9.49
CA GLN A 97 -14.16 -2.97 9.36
C GLN A 97 -13.72 -1.63 8.77
N ILE A 98 -14.50 -1.09 7.86
CA ILE A 98 -14.31 0.27 7.34
C ILE A 98 -14.95 1.25 8.33
N LEU A 99 -14.17 2.18 8.84
CA LEU A 99 -14.59 3.24 9.76
C LEU A 99 -14.90 4.50 8.94
N ARG A 100 -16.18 4.69 8.62
CA ARG A 100 -16.64 5.79 7.74
C ARG A 100 -16.57 7.12 8.45
N SER A 101 -15.71 8.03 7.99
CA SER A 101 -15.54 9.40 8.53
C SER A 101 -15.30 9.48 10.04
N VAL A 102 -14.72 8.45 10.63
CA VAL A 102 -14.43 8.41 12.08
C VAL A 102 -13.07 9.05 12.38
N GLU A 103 -12.08 8.82 11.54
CA GLU A 103 -10.69 9.27 11.71
C GLU A 103 -10.20 10.02 10.45
N PRO A 104 -10.86 11.13 10.01
CA PRO A 104 -10.48 11.82 8.78
C PRO A 104 -9.17 12.58 8.97
N GLU A 105 -8.27 12.47 7.98
CA GLU A 105 -7.02 13.21 7.93
C GLU A 105 -6.81 13.79 6.52
N SER A 106 -6.60 15.11 6.44
CA SER A 106 -6.30 15.81 5.20
C SER A 106 -5.19 16.83 5.40
N GLY A 107 -4.12 16.74 4.64
CA GLY A 107 -2.93 17.59 4.78
C GLY A 107 -1.72 16.83 5.33
N ASP A 108 -0.93 17.51 6.15
CA ASP A 108 0.30 16.98 6.70
C ASP A 108 0.11 16.58 8.16
N PHE A 109 0.46 15.34 8.47
CA PHE A 109 0.35 14.75 9.79
C PHE A 109 1.69 14.16 10.23
N GLU A 110 1.89 14.07 11.55
CA GLU A 110 2.97 13.29 12.13
C GLU A 110 2.45 11.93 12.55
N ILE A 111 3.17 10.87 12.18
CA ILE A 111 2.90 9.51 12.63
C ILE A 111 4.06 8.96 13.43
N GLU A 112 3.76 8.01 14.29
CA GLU A 112 4.72 7.35 15.18
C GLU A 112 4.89 5.88 14.77
N THR A 113 6.14 5.44 14.64
CA THR A 113 6.49 4.03 14.50
C THR A 113 6.30 3.32 15.83
N VAL A 114 5.41 2.34 15.88
CA VAL A 114 5.16 1.52 17.09
C VAL A 114 5.92 0.20 17.06
N LYS A 115 6.32 -0.26 15.87
CA LYS A 115 7.14 -1.46 15.68
C LYS A 115 8.12 -1.26 14.53
N GLN A 116 9.38 -1.62 14.76
CA GLN A 116 10.41 -1.55 13.72
C GLN A 116 10.23 -2.69 12.69
N ASP A 117 10.42 -2.35 11.44
CA ASP A 117 10.40 -3.30 10.31
C ASP A 117 11.32 -2.80 9.19
N LEU A 118 11.74 -3.70 8.29
CA LEU A 118 12.61 -3.39 7.16
C LEU A 118 12.01 -2.32 6.23
N ILE A 119 10.68 -2.25 6.11
CA ILE A 119 10.01 -1.24 5.29
C ILE A 119 10.21 0.18 5.84
N LEU A 120 10.46 0.33 7.13
CA LEU A 120 10.69 1.59 7.83
C LEU A 120 12.18 1.95 7.96
N GLN A 121 13.09 1.13 7.43
CA GLN A 121 14.52 1.36 7.58
C GLN A 121 14.96 2.73 7.05
N GLY A 122 15.61 3.51 7.93
CA GLY A 122 16.11 4.86 7.61
C GLY A 122 15.04 5.96 7.69
N LEU A 123 13.86 5.65 8.19
CA LEU A 123 12.88 6.64 8.65
C LEU A 123 13.04 6.88 10.16
N SER A 124 12.72 8.09 10.62
CA SER A 124 12.68 8.43 12.06
C SER A 124 11.54 7.69 12.75
N THR A 125 11.59 7.58 14.10
CA THR A 125 10.48 7.04 14.88
C THR A 125 9.21 7.88 14.68
N ASN A 126 9.34 9.19 14.66
CA ASN A 126 8.27 10.10 14.27
C ASN A 126 8.64 10.72 12.94
N PHE A 127 7.70 10.71 12.00
CA PHE A 127 7.90 11.30 10.69
C PHE A 127 6.63 11.89 10.10
N ARG A 128 6.80 12.94 9.30
CA ARG A 128 5.71 13.66 8.64
C ARG A 128 5.25 12.89 7.41
N VAL A 129 3.94 12.81 7.21
CA VAL A 129 3.29 12.13 6.08
C VAL A 129 2.25 13.02 5.42
N LYS A 130 1.90 12.71 4.18
CA LYS A 130 0.75 13.29 3.48
C LYS A 130 -0.47 12.40 3.65
N GLN A 131 -1.57 12.98 4.12
CA GLN A 131 -2.86 12.34 4.30
C GLN A 131 -3.92 12.93 3.37
N MET A 132 -4.76 12.07 2.81
CA MET A 132 -5.89 12.45 1.96
C MET A 132 -6.97 11.37 2.07
N HIS A 133 -7.55 11.20 3.29
CA HIS A 133 -8.60 10.20 3.51
C HIS A 133 -9.66 10.68 4.50
N ASN A 134 -10.88 10.24 4.29
CA ASN A 134 -12.00 10.42 5.23
C ASN A 134 -12.25 9.17 6.05
N ASP A 135 -12.03 8.00 5.46
CA ASP A 135 -12.24 6.71 6.06
C ASP A 135 -10.94 6.10 6.55
N SER A 136 -11.03 5.24 7.54
CA SER A 136 -9.95 4.40 8.05
C SER A 136 -10.41 2.95 8.20
N ILE A 137 -9.55 2.08 8.70
CA ILE A 137 -9.87 0.66 8.90
C ILE A 137 -9.46 0.19 10.29
N THR A 138 -10.13 -0.84 10.79
CA THR A 138 -9.63 -1.57 11.96
C THR A 138 -8.45 -2.46 11.55
N LEU A 139 -7.52 -2.72 12.50
CA LEU A 139 -6.42 -3.65 12.27
C LEU A 139 -6.96 -5.08 12.12
N PRO A 140 -6.70 -5.79 10.99
CA PRO A 140 -7.13 -7.17 10.84
C PRO A 140 -6.35 -8.11 11.77
N GLU A 141 -6.96 -9.21 12.23
CA GLU A 141 -6.38 -10.15 13.21
C GLU A 141 -4.99 -10.68 12.80
N LYS A 142 -4.77 -10.93 11.51
CA LYS A 142 -3.52 -11.50 11.00
C LYS A 142 -2.45 -10.46 10.67
N PHE A 143 -2.64 -9.22 11.10
CA PHE A 143 -1.71 -8.13 10.84
C PHE A 143 -1.16 -7.55 12.14
N GLU A 144 0.05 -7.06 12.05
CA GLU A 144 0.69 -6.25 13.09
C GLU A 144 0.70 -4.78 12.69
N LEU A 145 0.51 -3.92 13.70
CA LEU A 145 0.59 -2.47 13.55
C LEU A 145 2.05 -2.05 13.54
N LEU A 146 2.47 -1.31 12.51
CA LEU A 146 3.83 -0.77 12.42
C LEU A 146 3.88 0.73 12.76
N ALA A 147 2.84 1.50 12.40
CA ALA A 147 2.78 2.92 12.69
C ALA A 147 1.33 3.38 12.96
N THR A 148 1.22 4.45 13.73
CA THR A 148 -0.04 5.07 14.19
C THR A 148 0.02 6.58 14.13
N SER A 149 -1.11 7.28 14.15
CA SER A 149 -1.22 8.71 14.44
C SER A 149 -2.12 8.94 15.65
N LYS A 150 -2.21 10.20 16.10
CA LYS A 150 -3.15 10.57 17.18
C LYS A 150 -4.60 10.44 16.75
N THR A 151 -4.89 10.66 15.47
CA THR A 151 -6.24 10.65 14.91
C THR A 151 -6.61 9.27 14.37
N CYS A 152 -5.73 8.68 13.53
CA CYS A 152 -5.99 7.41 12.86
C CYS A 152 -5.06 6.31 13.38
N LYS A 153 -5.65 5.24 13.91
CA LYS A 153 -4.93 4.17 14.58
C LYS A 153 -4.07 3.34 13.63
N VAL A 154 -4.57 2.98 12.45
CA VAL A 154 -3.89 2.05 11.54
C VAL A 154 -3.27 2.83 10.37
N GLN A 155 -2.07 3.34 10.59
CA GLN A 155 -1.33 4.10 9.60
C GLN A 155 -0.45 3.24 8.69
N LEU A 156 0.18 2.22 9.26
CA LEU A 156 0.98 1.25 8.54
C LEU A 156 0.83 -0.11 9.21
N MET A 157 0.55 -1.13 8.41
CA MET A 157 0.41 -2.51 8.89
C MET A 157 1.10 -3.50 7.98
N LYS A 158 1.42 -4.69 8.55
CA LYS A 158 2.06 -5.81 7.87
C LYS A 158 1.38 -7.11 8.26
N HIS A 159 1.19 -8.01 7.31
CA HIS A 159 0.72 -9.37 7.60
C HIS A 159 1.78 -10.19 8.35
N ASN A 160 1.35 -10.97 9.36
CA ASN A 160 2.27 -11.69 10.27
C ASN A 160 3.16 -12.73 9.57
N HIS A 161 2.72 -13.28 8.42
CA HIS A 161 3.42 -14.39 7.75
C HIS A 161 3.86 -14.08 6.31
N TYR A 162 3.31 -13.06 5.68
CA TYR A 162 3.59 -12.72 4.28
C TYR A 162 4.17 -11.32 4.17
N PRO A 163 4.95 -11.01 3.14
CA PRO A 163 5.46 -9.67 2.89
C PRO A 163 4.35 -8.78 2.28
N LEU A 164 3.21 -8.72 2.96
CA LEU A 164 2.04 -7.92 2.59
C LEU A 164 1.94 -6.73 3.53
N TYR A 165 2.15 -5.55 2.99
CA TYR A 165 2.17 -4.27 3.69
C TYR A 165 1.05 -3.36 3.20
N SER A 166 0.62 -2.43 4.04
CA SER A 166 -0.21 -1.33 3.56
C SER A 166 -0.10 -0.08 4.42
N SER A 167 -0.16 1.09 3.78
CA SER A 167 -0.11 2.41 4.41
C SER A 167 -1.37 3.20 4.14
N GLN A 168 -1.93 3.84 5.16
CA GLN A 168 -3.04 4.79 5.03
C GLN A 168 -2.58 6.09 4.37
N PHE A 169 -1.39 6.56 4.73
CA PHE A 169 -0.78 7.74 4.16
C PHE A 169 -0.18 7.49 2.79
N HIS A 170 0.18 8.57 2.11
CA HIS A 170 0.77 8.59 0.77
C HIS A 170 2.30 8.75 0.82
N PRO A 171 3.08 7.65 0.84
CA PRO A 171 4.54 7.71 0.93
C PRO A 171 5.20 8.31 -0.32
N GLU A 172 4.51 8.32 -1.45
CA GLU A 172 5.00 8.86 -2.71
C GLU A 172 5.22 10.38 -2.69
N PHE A 173 4.67 11.09 -1.69
CA PHE A 173 4.88 12.54 -1.56
C PHE A 173 6.07 12.90 -0.67
N TYR A 174 6.20 12.30 0.54
CA TYR A 174 7.26 12.69 1.49
C TYR A 174 8.18 11.55 1.88
N ASN A 175 7.67 10.34 1.93
CA ASN A 175 8.37 9.18 2.50
C ASN A 175 8.78 8.18 1.42
N ILE A 176 9.34 8.69 0.32
CA ILE A 176 9.79 7.86 -0.83
C ILE A 176 10.67 6.70 -0.39
N ARG A 177 11.39 6.86 0.74
CA ARG A 177 12.22 5.81 1.35
C ARG A 177 11.42 4.54 1.64
N LEU A 178 10.14 4.64 2.01
CA LEU A 178 9.27 3.49 2.26
C LEU A 178 9.07 2.67 0.96
N ILE A 179 8.81 3.33 -0.16
CA ILE A 179 8.67 2.65 -1.47
C ILE A 179 10.01 2.08 -1.93
N GLN A 180 11.12 2.79 -1.71
CA GLN A 180 12.48 2.28 -2.00
C GLN A 180 12.80 1.03 -1.16
N ASN A 181 12.45 1.02 0.12
CA ASN A 181 12.62 -0.15 0.98
C ASN A 181 11.75 -1.31 0.53
N PHE A 182 10.49 -1.06 0.14
CA PHE A 182 9.63 -2.07 -0.47
C PHE A 182 10.26 -2.65 -1.74
N THR A 183 10.80 -1.81 -2.63
CA THR A 183 11.49 -2.26 -3.86
C THR A 183 12.68 -3.16 -3.51
N ARG A 184 13.44 -2.84 -2.45
CA ARG A 184 14.53 -3.71 -1.96
C ARG A 184 14.03 -5.04 -1.42
N LEU A 185 12.90 -5.05 -0.68
CA LEU A 185 12.28 -6.28 -0.20
C LEU A 185 11.89 -7.21 -1.36
N CYS A 186 11.45 -6.66 -2.49
CA CYS A 186 11.13 -7.42 -3.69
C CYS A 186 12.36 -8.09 -4.33
N ASN A 187 13.56 -7.55 -4.11
CA ASN A 187 14.82 -8.13 -4.62
C ASN A 187 15.33 -9.29 -3.75
N ASN A 188 14.89 -9.39 -2.50
CA ASN A 188 15.27 -10.47 -1.60
C ASN A 188 14.43 -11.71 -1.92
N LYS A 189 14.91 -12.55 -2.87
CA LYS A 189 14.29 -13.86 -3.07
C LYS A 189 14.32 -14.62 -1.75
N PRO A 190 13.21 -15.18 -1.26
CA PRO A 190 13.28 -16.11 -0.14
C PRO A 190 14.24 -17.21 -0.55
N ASN A 191 15.22 -17.49 0.31
CA ASN A 191 16.08 -18.66 0.13
C ASN A 191 15.16 -19.88 -0.01
N ALA A 192 15.28 -20.57 -1.16
CA ALA A 192 14.52 -21.76 -1.49
C ALA A 192 14.82 -22.90 -0.50
#